data_d256085d026dfc9739b00f58069134b6
#
_entry.id   d256085d026dfc9739b00f58069134b6
#
_cell.length_a   1.000
_cell.length_b   1.000
_cell.length_c   1.000
_cell.angle_alpha   90.00
_cell.angle_beta   90.00
_cell.angle_gamma   90.00
#
_symmetry.space_group_name_H-M   'P 1'
#
loop_
_entity.id
_entity.type
_entity.pdbx_description
1 polymer ?
#
loop_
_entity_poly.entity_id
_entity_poly.type
_entity_poly.pdbx_seq_one_letter_code
_entity_poly.pdbx_strand_id
1 'polypeptide(L)'
;MFGVFRNYEQKAYFFVAIVFTPFSIAAVVLRFWAVKRAGLKHYAEDWLALISLIIHLAYNGITLADEIVGNGRDTIALMKTPADLIIVRKLTYTALWTYFYQQLFAKLSIMALYYRIFKVNRRFVRCVYTLVIYHIAWIIAVTFLLGFHCRPLAKFWSPLLPGQCIQEGTFIAISESINSFGDFLLVALAVAVVRTLQMPSATKWKLAFLFGLGVLSGIIGFVKVGESFNTDAFYVFTIVALWSNVQAVVCLVCCCAPVYKPILPAAGFWSRLMSKVSMASLRQRSSQSDRSKGSFGRAGSHDQQQHWERRHDGHSKGHVWSGDGESGIEEGFAGSQQYPLESIQVQRDYEVSR
;
A
#
# COMPACT_ATOMS: atom_id res chain seq x y z
N MET A 1 2.12 -3.44 32.84
CA MET A 1 1.14 -3.60 31.78
C MET A 1 1.18 -4.99 31.11
N PHE A 2 2.33 -5.66 31.00
CA PHE A 2 2.42 -6.98 30.31
C PHE A 2 1.86 -8.19 31.08
N GLY A 3 1.41 -8.04 32.32
CA GLY A 3 0.82 -9.14 33.10
C GLY A 3 -0.65 -9.45 32.80
N VAL A 4 -1.32 -8.60 32.01
CA VAL A 4 -2.75 -8.76 31.65
C VAL A 4 -2.92 -9.70 30.45
N PHE A 5 -1.93 -9.83 29.57
CA PHE A 5 -2.01 -10.69 28.39
C PHE A 5 -1.31 -12.03 28.64
N ARG A 6 -2.08 -13.11 28.66
CA ARG A 6 -1.62 -14.42 29.02
C ARG A 6 -0.98 -15.17 27.85
N ASN A 7 -1.57 -15.07 26.65
CA ASN A 7 -1.14 -15.79 25.47
C ASN A 7 -0.21 -14.96 24.57
N TYR A 8 0.61 -15.65 23.78
CA TYR A 8 1.53 -15.00 22.82
C TYR A 8 0.76 -14.19 21.75
N GLU A 9 -0.34 -14.73 21.26
CA GLU A 9 -1.19 -14.13 20.22
C GLU A 9 -1.77 -12.78 20.69
N GLN A 10 -2.23 -12.69 21.93
CA GLN A 10 -2.72 -11.45 22.51
C GLN A 10 -1.61 -10.40 22.63
N LYS A 11 -0.41 -10.81 23.04
CA LYS A 11 0.74 -9.90 23.10
C LYS A 11 1.11 -9.40 21.72
N ALA A 12 1.07 -10.29 20.72
CA ALA A 12 1.32 -9.92 19.31
C ALA A 12 0.26 -8.93 18.79
N TYR A 13 -1.03 -9.18 19.05
CA TYR A 13 -2.11 -8.26 18.70
C TYR A 13 -1.90 -6.88 19.34
N PHE A 14 -1.65 -6.83 20.63
CA PHE A 14 -1.44 -5.59 21.38
C PHE A 14 -0.23 -4.80 20.83
N PHE A 15 0.88 -5.47 20.55
CA PHE A 15 2.05 -4.83 19.95
C PHE A 15 1.74 -4.25 18.56
N VAL A 16 1.08 -5.04 17.71
CA VAL A 16 0.65 -4.61 16.38
C VAL A 16 -0.30 -3.41 16.46
N ALA A 17 -1.28 -3.43 17.37
CA ALA A 17 -2.22 -2.32 17.55
C ALA A 17 -1.51 -1.03 17.99
N ILE A 18 -0.57 -1.10 18.96
CA ILE A 18 0.19 0.06 19.43
C ILE A 18 1.07 0.66 18.33
N VAL A 19 1.72 -0.19 17.51
CA VAL A 19 2.62 0.30 16.46
C VAL A 19 1.83 0.85 15.27
N PHE A 20 0.78 0.15 14.84
CA PHE A 20 0.07 0.49 13.62
C PHE A 20 -0.98 1.59 13.81
N THR A 21 -1.53 1.79 15.00
CA THR A 21 -2.49 2.88 15.25
C THR A 21 -1.87 4.26 15.01
N PRO A 22 -0.73 4.65 15.62
CA PRO A 22 -0.10 5.93 15.31
C PRO A 22 0.36 6.04 13.85
N PHE A 23 0.76 4.92 13.23
CA PHE A 23 1.14 4.90 11.83
C PHE A 23 -0.06 5.19 10.90
N SER A 24 -1.24 4.63 11.18
CA SER A 24 -2.47 4.91 10.42
C SER A 24 -2.92 6.36 10.58
N ILE A 25 -2.82 6.92 11.80
CA ILE A 25 -3.11 8.34 12.07
C ILE A 25 -2.14 9.22 11.28
N ALA A 26 -0.84 8.93 11.35
CA ALA A 26 0.18 9.69 10.65
C ALA A 26 -0.03 9.66 9.12
N ALA A 27 -0.44 8.51 8.56
CA ALA A 27 -0.72 8.38 7.14
C ALA A 27 -1.86 9.32 6.70
N VAL A 28 -2.97 9.37 7.43
CA VAL A 28 -4.09 10.24 7.06
C VAL A 28 -3.76 11.71 7.33
N VAL A 29 -3.10 12.04 8.44
CA VAL A 29 -2.64 13.42 8.73
C VAL A 29 -1.71 13.92 7.64
N LEU A 30 -0.74 13.11 7.22
CA LEU A 30 0.16 13.43 6.10
C LEU A 30 -0.61 13.63 4.79
N ARG A 31 -1.67 12.88 4.55
CA ARG A 31 -2.54 13.07 3.37
C ARG A 31 -3.16 14.48 3.38
N PHE A 32 -3.80 14.89 4.48
CA PHE A 32 -4.39 16.21 4.61
C PHE A 32 -3.34 17.33 4.50
N TRP A 33 -2.19 17.14 5.12
CA TRP A 33 -1.08 18.08 5.02
C TRP A 33 -0.54 18.18 3.58
N ALA A 34 -0.43 17.05 2.85
CA ALA A 34 -0.03 17.02 1.45
C ALA A 34 -0.95 17.83 0.55
N VAL A 35 -2.27 17.63 0.69
CA VAL A 35 -3.31 18.35 -0.06
C VAL A 35 -3.22 19.86 0.22
N LYS A 36 -3.10 20.24 1.50
CA LYS A 36 -2.95 21.64 1.92
C LYS A 36 -1.68 22.27 1.35
N ARG A 37 -0.53 21.56 1.44
CA ARG A 37 0.75 22.04 0.91
C ARG A 37 0.74 22.21 -0.61
N ALA A 38 -0.03 21.38 -1.31
CA ALA A 38 -0.21 21.49 -2.76
C ALA A 38 -1.18 22.61 -3.17
N GLY A 39 -1.77 23.35 -2.23
CA GLY A 39 -2.78 24.39 -2.50
C GLY A 39 -4.09 23.85 -3.06
N LEU A 40 -4.35 22.55 -2.92
CA LEU A 40 -5.54 21.89 -3.45
C LEU A 40 -6.68 21.93 -2.43
N LYS A 41 -7.91 21.94 -2.93
CA LYS A 41 -9.11 21.73 -2.08
C LYS A 41 -9.23 20.27 -1.69
N HIS A 42 -9.78 20.00 -0.50
CA HIS A 42 -10.12 18.65 -0.07
C HIS A 42 -11.34 18.16 -0.88
N TYR A 43 -11.26 16.91 -1.35
CA TYR A 43 -12.30 16.26 -2.14
C TYR A 43 -12.88 15.06 -1.39
N ALA A 44 -13.85 14.39 -2.00
CA ALA A 44 -14.54 13.25 -1.39
C ALA A 44 -13.58 12.12 -0.95
N GLU A 45 -12.52 11.88 -1.72
CA GLU A 45 -11.51 10.86 -1.41
C GLU A 45 -10.76 11.12 -0.09
N ASP A 46 -10.58 12.40 0.31
CA ASP A 46 -9.90 12.74 1.56
C ASP A 46 -10.82 12.50 2.76
N TRP A 47 -12.10 12.85 2.63
CA TRP A 47 -13.11 12.60 3.65
C TRP A 47 -13.40 11.11 3.84
N LEU A 48 -13.44 10.34 2.76
CA LEU A 48 -13.60 8.88 2.82
C LEU A 48 -12.42 8.23 3.55
N ALA A 49 -11.18 8.70 3.34
CA ALA A 49 -10.01 8.22 4.06
C ALA A 49 -10.09 8.58 5.56
N LEU A 50 -10.60 9.76 5.91
CA LEU A 50 -10.81 10.17 7.31
C LEU A 50 -11.87 9.30 7.99
N ILE A 51 -13.00 9.06 7.33
CA ILE A 51 -14.06 8.18 7.85
C ILE A 51 -13.49 6.78 8.08
N SER A 52 -12.71 6.24 7.12
CA SER A 52 -12.06 4.94 7.26
C SER A 52 -11.10 4.91 8.47
N LEU A 53 -10.34 5.98 8.73
CA LEU A 53 -9.48 6.08 9.91
C LEU A 53 -10.29 6.07 11.21
N ILE A 54 -11.39 6.86 11.29
CA ILE A 54 -12.22 6.92 12.49
C ILE A 54 -12.79 5.53 12.82
N ILE A 55 -13.30 4.82 11.80
CA ILE A 55 -13.81 3.45 11.96
C ILE A 55 -12.68 2.49 12.36
N HIS A 56 -11.48 2.66 11.81
CA HIS A 56 -10.31 1.85 12.20
C HIS A 56 -9.92 2.05 13.67
N LEU A 57 -9.96 3.28 14.17
CA LEU A 57 -9.70 3.56 15.58
C LEU A 57 -10.77 2.94 16.48
N ALA A 58 -12.05 2.99 16.08
CA ALA A 58 -13.13 2.32 16.77
C ALA A 58 -12.93 0.79 16.78
N TYR A 59 -12.57 0.20 15.63
CA TYR A 59 -12.23 -1.22 15.51
C TYR A 59 -11.13 -1.61 16.50
N ASN A 60 -10.02 -0.87 16.56
CA ASN A 60 -8.91 -1.15 17.48
C ASN A 60 -9.33 -1.04 18.95
N GLY A 61 -10.16 -0.07 19.29
CA GLY A 61 -10.69 0.07 20.66
C GLY A 61 -11.59 -1.10 21.06
N ILE A 62 -12.48 -1.54 20.16
CA ILE A 62 -13.39 -2.67 20.39
C ILE A 62 -12.62 -3.97 20.52
N THR A 63 -11.70 -4.27 19.62
CA THR A 63 -10.90 -5.50 19.66
C THR A 63 -9.94 -5.53 20.85
N LEU A 64 -9.39 -4.38 21.25
CA LEU A 64 -8.59 -4.29 22.48
C LEU A 64 -9.44 -4.57 23.73
N ALA A 65 -10.64 -4.04 23.80
CA ALA A 65 -11.58 -4.36 24.88
C ALA A 65 -11.94 -5.83 24.91
N ASP A 66 -12.14 -6.44 23.74
CA ASP A 66 -12.41 -7.88 23.59
C ASP A 66 -11.25 -8.73 24.12
N GLU A 67 -10.02 -8.42 23.77
CA GLU A 67 -8.83 -9.10 24.26
C GLU A 67 -8.61 -8.94 25.77
N ILE A 68 -8.93 -7.78 26.35
CA ILE A 68 -8.83 -7.54 27.79
C ILE A 68 -9.88 -8.36 28.56
N VAL A 69 -11.13 -8.37 28.11
CA VAL A 69 -12.21 -9.13 28.76
C VAL A 69 -11.99 -10.64 28.59
N GLY A 70 -11.57 -11.07 27.39
CA GLY A 70 -11.24 -12.45 27.07
C GLY A 70 -10.07 -12.98 27.92
N ASN A 71 -9.08 -12.12 28.23
CA ASN A 71 -7.93 -12.41 29.10
C ASN A 71 -7.20 -13.72 28.75
N GLY A 72 -7.11 -14.07 27.46
CA GLY A 72 -6.45 -15.27 26.97
C GLY A 72 -7.06 -16.60 27.45
N ARG A 73 -8.32 -16.57 27.82
CA ARG A 73 -9.07 -17.77 28.19
C ARG A 73 -9.57 -18.47 26.93
N ASP A 74 -9.38 -19.79 26.89
CA ASP A 74 -9.96 -20.62 25.83
C ASP A 74 -11.50 -20.56 25.87
N THR A 75 -12.14 -20.88 24.76
CA THR A 75 -13.60 -20.89 24.65
C THR A 75 -14.26 -21.72 25.76
N ILE A 76 -13.66 -22.86 26.14
CA ILE A 76 -14.17 -23.72 27.23
C ILE A 76 -14.07 -23.03 28.60
N ALA A 77 -13.00 -22.27 28.84
CA ALA A 77 -12.84 -21.51 30.08
C ALA A 77 -13.82 -20.33 30.16
N LEU A 78 -14.07 -19.68 29.02
CA LEU A 78 -15.04 -18.57 28.93
C LEU A 78 -16.49 -19.04 29.15
N MET A 79 -16.83 -20.28 28.77
CA MET A 79 -18.15 -20.86 29.04
C MET A 79 -18.46 -21.00 30.53
N LYS A 80 -17.45 -21.03 31.39
CA LYS A 80 -17.63 -21.05 32.87
C LYS A 80 -18.02 -19.67 33.43
N THR A 81 -17.83 -18.60 32.66
CA THR A 81 -18.19 -17.23 33.04
C THR A 81 -19.14 -16.63 31.99
N PRO A 82 -20.44 -16.94 32.05
CA PRO A 82 -21.39 -16.60 30.99
C PRO A 82 -21.54 -15.08 30.75
N ALA A 83 -21.33 -14.26 31.77
CA ALA A 83 -21.37 -12.80 31.65
C ALA A 83 -20.24 -12.30 30.75
N ASP A 84 -18.99 -12.76 30.97
CA ASP A 84 -17.84 -12.37 30.16
C ASP A 84 -17.98 -12.89 28.72
N LEU A 85 -18.48 -14.12 28.56
CA LEU A 85 -18.72 -14.71 27.25
C LEU A 85 -19.69 -13.86 26.41
N ILE A 86 -20.79 -13.38 27.00
CA ILE A 86 -21.75 -12.52 26.32
C ILE A 86 -21.11 -11.19 25.90
N ILE A 87 -20.28 -10.60 26.75
CA ILE A 87 -19.59 -9.33 26.45
C ILE A 87 -18.61 -9.55 25.30
N VAL A 88 -17.73 -10.55 25.38
CA VAL A 88 -16.77 -10.90 24.35
C VAL A 88 -17.47 -11.12 23.01
N ARG A 89 -18.51 -11.95 22.96
CA ARG A 89 -19.26 -12.22 21.73
C ARG A 89 -19.92 -10.97 21.14
N LYS A 90 -20.43 -10.07 21.94
CA LYS A 90 -20.98 -8.79 21.48
C LYS A 90 -19.88 -7.87 20.91
N LEU A 91 -18.71 -7.81 21.56
CA LEU A 91 -17.55 -7.05 21.07
C LEU A 91 -17.05 -7.62 19.74
N THR A 92 -16.90 -8.94 19.65
CA THR A 92 -16.56 -9.64 18.41
C THR A 92 -17.53 -9.29 17.28
N TYR A 93 -18.83 -9.35 17.54
CA TYR A 93 -19.87 -9.01 16.55
C TYR A 93 -19.73 -7.55 16.07
N THR A 94 -19.51 -6.63 16.99
CA THR A 94 -19.32 -5.20 16.66
C THR A 94 -18.01 -4.96 15.91
N ALA A 95 -16.95 -5.70 16.25
CA ALA A 95 -15.67 -5.63 15.55
C ALA A 95 -15.79 -6.06 14.08
N LEU A 96 -16.56 -7.12 13.78
CA LEU A 96 -16.82 -7.56 12.41
C LEU A 96 -17.47 -6.45 11.57
N TRP A 97 -18.50 -5.77 12.12
CA TRP A 97 -19.14 -4.64 11.45
C TRP A 97 -18.16 -3.51 11.16
N THR A 98 -17.44 -3.07 12.17
CA THR A 98 -16.48 -1.95 12.03
C THR A 98 -15.38 -2.27 11.04
N TYR A 99 -14.88 -3.51 11.02
CA TYR A 99 -13.85 -3.94 10.08
C TYR A 99 -14.34 -3.87 8.62
N PHE A 100 -15.49 -4.46 8.28
CA PHE A 100 -15.97 -4.49 6.90
C PHE A 100 -16.31 -3.09 6.36
N TYR A 101 -16.90 -2.23 7.20
CA TYR A 101 -17.16 -0.84 6.81
C TYR A 101 -15.88 -0.03 6.65
N GLN A 102 -14.88 -0.25 7.50
CA GLN A 102 -13.57 0.38 7.35
C GLN A 102 -12.93 0.02 6.00
N GLN A 103 -12.97 -1.25 5.61
CA GLN A 103 -12.46 -1.73 4.32
C GLN A 103 -13.20 -1.08 3.14
N LEU A 104 -14.52 -0.95 3.23
CA LEU A 104 -15.31 -0.29 2.20
C LEU A 104 -14.85 1.16 2.00
N PHE A 105 -14.80 1.97 3.07
CA PHE A 105 -14.46 3.39 2.97
C PHE A 105 -13.03 3.62 2.48
N ALA A 106 -12.06 2.79 2.88
CA ALA A 106 -10.71 2.85 2.35
C ALA A 106 -10.68 2.60 0.84
N LYS A 107 -11.38 1.58 0.34
CA LYS A 107 -11.46 1.24 -1.09
C LYS A 107 -12.22 2.29 -1.89
N LEU A 108 -13.31 2.83 -1.35
CA LEU A 108 -14.03 3.94 -1.97
C LEU A 108 -13.14 5.19 -2.11
N SER A 109 -12.28 5.48 -1.12
CA SER A 109 -11.29 6.57 -1.21
C SER A 109 -10.33 6.36 -2.39
N ILE A 110 -9.81 5.13 -2.57
CA ILE A 110 -8.93 4.80 -3.70
C ILE A 110 -9.68 4.98 -5.04
N MET A 111 -10.91 4.48 -5.14
CA MET A 111 -11.71 4.56 -6.36
C MET A 111 -12.10 5.99 -6.70
N ALA A 112 -12.45 6.82 -5.71
CA ALA A 112 -12.73 8.23 -5.89
C ALA A 112 -11.49 8.99 -6.42
N LEU A 113 -10.30 8.66 -5.89
CA LEU A 113 -9.05 9.21 -6.38
C LEU A 113 -8.76 8.79 -7.82
N TYR A 114 -8.97 7.52 -8.17
CA TYR A 114 -8.80 7.02 -9.54
C TYR A 114 -9.76 7.71 -10.51
N TYR A 115 -11.02 7.85 -10.14
CA TYR A 115 -11.99 8.60 -10.92
C TYR A 115 -11.52 10.03 -11.20
N ARG A 116 -11.05 10.75 -10.18
CA ARG A 116 -10.57 12.14 -10.32
C ARG A 116 -9.37 12.26 -11.26
N ILE A 117 -8.41 11.34 -11.15
CA ILE A 117 -7.18 11.38 -11.96
C ILE A 117 -7.47 11.03 -13.44
N PHE A 118 -8.34 10.07 -13.68
CA PHE A 118 -8.53 9.46 -15.00
C PHE A 118 -9.90 9.71 -15.63
N LYS A 119 -10.64 10.73 -15.16
CA LYS A 119 -12.00 11.08 -15.66
C LYS A 119 -12.10 11.30 -17.17
N VAL A 120 -11.00 11.61 -17.83
CA VAL A 120 -10.94 11.83 -19.29
C VAL A 120 -11.13 10.52 -20.07
N ASN A 121 -10.70 9.38 -19.53
CA ASN A 121 -10.81 8.09 -20.21
C ASN A 121 -12.13 7.39 -19.87
N ARG A 122 -13.12 7.47 -20.77
CA ARG A 122 -14.46 6.86 -20.57
C ARG A 122 -14.44 5.37 -20.30
N ARG A 123 -13.48 4.61 -20.87
CA ARG A 123 -13.38 3.15 -20.63
C ARG A 123 -12.92 2.88 -19.19
N PHE A 124 -11.93 3.62 -18.74
CA PHE A 124 -11.43 3.52 -17.37
C PHE A 124 -12.49 3.92 -16.33
N VAL A 125 -13.20 5.01 -16.56
CA VAL A 125 -14.29 5.47 -15.70
C VAL A 125 -15.38 4.40 -15.55
N ARG A 126 -15.74 3.70 -16.62
CA ARG A 126 -16.68 2.57 -16.53
C ARG A 126 -16.17 1.44 -15.64
N CYS A 127 -14.88 1.07 -15.74
CA CYS A 127 -14.28 0.07 -14.87
C CYS A 127 -14.30 0.51 -13.40
N VAL A 128 -14.03 1.80 -13.11
CA VAL A 128 -14.13 2.33 -11.74
C VAL A 128 -15.55 2.20 -11.19
N TYR A 129 -16.58 2.59 -11.98
CA TYR A 129 -17.97 2.44 -11.56
C TYR A 129 -18.36 0.98 -11.33
N THR A 130 -17.92 0.05 -12.19
CA THR A 130 -18.15 -1.38 -12.00
C THR A 130 -17.56 -1.86 -10.68
N LEU A 131 -16.34 -1.43 -10.33
CA LEU A 131 -15.71 -1.78 -9.05
C LEU A 131 -16.42 -1.15 -7.85
N VAL A 132 -16.91 0.09 -7.98
CA VAL A 132 -17.73 0.71 -6.92
C VAL A 132 -18.98 -0.11 -6.69
N ILE A 133 -19.71 -0.48 -7.75
CA ILE A 133 -20.92 -1.33 -7.66
C ILE A 133 -20.58 -2.68 -7.02
N TYR A 134 -19.46 -3.31 -7.40
CA TYR A 134 -18.99 -4.56 -6.83
C TYR A 134 -18.80 -4.45 -5.30
N HIS A 135 -18.11 -3.40 -4.81
CA HIS A 135 -17.86 -3.22 -3.37
C HIS A 135 -19.11 -2.83 -2.60
N ILE A 136 -20.03 -2.09 -3.21
CA ILE A 136 -21.35 -1.80 -2.61
C ILE A 136 -22.20 -3.08 -2.53
N ALA A 137 -22.22 -3.88 -3.56
CA ALA A 137 -22.93 -5.17 -3.54
C ALA A 137 -22.33 -6.12 -2.50
N TRP A 138 -20.99 -6.18 -2.40
CA TRP A 138 -20.31 -6.96 -1.39
C TRP A 138 -20.67 -6.54 0.04
N ILE A 139 -20.65 -5.24 0.37
CA ILE A 139 -20.99 -4.78 1.72
C ILE A 139 -22.46 -5.04 2.06
N ILE A 140 -23.35 -4.89 1.09
CA ILE A 140 -24.76 -5.23 1.26
C ILE A 140 -24.91 -6.73 1.58
N ALA A 141 -24.25 -7.61 0.83
CA ALA A 141 -24.26 -9.04 1.07
C ALA A 141 -23.72 -9.40 2.46
N VAL A 142 -22.57 -8.82 2.86
CA VAL A 142 -21.98 -9.03 4.19
C VAL A 142 -22.91 -8.51 5.30
N THR A 143 -23.54 -7.36 5.11
CA THR A 143 -24.52 -6.79 6.04
C THR A 143 -25.69 -7.75 6.27
N PHE A 144 -26.25 -8.34 5.20
CA PHE A 144 -27.30 -9.36 5.33
C PHE A 144 -26.78 -10.64 5.98
N LEU A 145 -25.60 -11.12 5.60
CA LEU A 145 -25.00 -12.32 6.21
C LEU A 145 -24.75 -12.14 7.71
N LEU A 146 -24.26 -10.97 8.15
CA LEU A 146 -24.09 -10.64 9.57
C LEU A 146 -25.44 -10.51 10.28
N GLY A 147 -26.40 -9.80 9.70
CA GLY A 147 -27.74 -9.61 10.28
C GLY A 147 -28.50 -10.92 10.48
N PHE A 148 -28.30 -11.89 9.57
CA PHE A 148 -28.93 -13.22 9.61
C PHE A 148 -27.96 -14.34 9.98
N HIS A 149 -26.83 -14.00 10.63
CA HIS A 149 -25.79 -14.98 10.99
C HIS A 149 -26.32 -16.10 11.87
N CYS A 150 -27.21 -15.76 12.81
CA CYS A 150 -27.90 -16.72 13.67
C CYS A 150 -29.42 -16.53 13.63
N ARG A 151 -30.15 -17.64 13.83
CA ARG A 151 -31.61 -17.62 13.98
C ARG A 151 -31.99 -18.32 15.29
N PRO A 152 -32.38 -17.58 16.35
CA PRO A 152 -32.43 -16.11 16.49
C PRO A 152 -31.03 -15.49 16.60
N LEU A 153 -30.88 -14.19 16.28
CA LEU A 153 -29.59 -13.48 16.33
C LEU A 153 -28.98 -13.50 17.73
N ALA A 154 -29.83 -13.50 18.79
CA ALA A 154 -29.42 -13.59 20.18
C ALA A 154 -28.56 -14.83 20.50
N LYS A 155 -28.67 -15.90 19.72
CA LYS A 155 -27.81 -17.09 19.84
C LYS A 155 -26.34 -16.78 19.61
N PHE A 156 -26.00 -15.76 18.82
CA PHE A 156 -24.60 -15.40 18.57
C PHE A 156 -23.84 -15.09 19.86
N TRP A 157 -24.44 -14.31 20.77
CA TRP A 157 -23.82 -13.97 22.08
C TRP A 157 -24.30 -14.85 23.25
N SER A 158 -25.38 -15.62 23.06
CA SER A 158 -25.89 -16.57 24.06
C SER A 158 -25.96 -17.98 23.47
N PRO A 159 -24.84 -18.73 23.43
CA PRO A 159 -24.74 -20.04 22.73
C PRO A 159 -25.71 -21.10 23.26
N LEU A 160 -26.19 -20.97 24.50
CA LEU A 160 -27.14 -21.90 25.15
C LEU A 160 -28.57 -21.77 24.58
N LEU A 161 -28.88 -20.71 23.83
CA LEU A 161 -30.19 -20.56 23.22
C LEU A 161 -30.38 -21.56 22.07
N PRO A 162 -31.57 -22.20 21.96
CA PRO A 162 -31.87 -23.05 20.84
C PRO A 162 -31.91 -22.24 19.54
N GLY A 163 -31.39 -22.80 18.45
CA GLY A 163 -31.36 -22.15 17.14
C GLY A 163 -30.22 -22.66 16.26
N GLN A 164 -29.99 -22.03 15.14
CA GLN A 164 -28.94 -22.37 14.19
C GLN A 164 -28.14 -21.11 13.84
N CYS A 165 -26.81 -21.25 13.70
CA CYS A 165 -25.91 -20.20 13.25
C CYS A 165 -25.10 -20.70 12.04
N ILE A 166 -24.69 -19.78 11.18
CA ILE A 166 -23.68 -20.04 10.16
C ILE A 166 -22.35 -20.29 10.86
N GLN A 167 -21.59 -21.26 10.40
CA GLN A 167 -20.26 -21.54 10.95
C GLN A 167 -19.35 -20.34 10.73
N GLU A 168 -18.70 -19.84 11.81
CA GLU A 168 -17.88 -18.61 11.78
C GLU A 168 -16.76 -18.68 10.73
N GLY A 169 -16.06 -19.82 10.62
CA GLY A 169 -15.03 -20.03 9.60
C GLY A 169 -15.56 -19.92 8.17
N THR A 170 -16.74 -20.48 7.90
CA THR A 170 -17.39 -20.38 6.58
C THR A 170 -17.79 -18.94 6.25
N PHE A 171 -18.33 -18.22 7.24
CA PHE A 171 -18.67 -16.80 7.08
C PHE A 171 -17.43 -15.96 6.73
N ILE A 172 -16.33 -16.12 7.50
CA ILE A 172 -15.07 -15.42 7.25
C ILE A 172 -14.51 -15.79 5.87
N ALA A 173 -14.50 -17.08 5.54
CA ALA A 173 -13.95 -17.56 4.27
C ALA A 173 -14.68 -16.94 3.06
N ILE A 174 -16.01 -16.90 3.07
CA ILE A 174 -16.80 -16.32 1.99
C ILE A 174 -16.58 -14.79 1.92
N SER A 175 -16.73 -14.10 3.06
CA SER A 175 -16.65 -12.64 3.10
C SER A 175 -15.27 -12.12 2.72
N GLU A 176 -14.20 -12.77 3.22
CA GLU A 176 -12.82 -12.37 2.95
C GLU A 176 -12.35 -12.77 1.55
N SER A 177 -12.78 -13.90 1.01
CA SER A 177 -12.44 -14.29 -0.37
C SER A 177 -12.96 -13.27 -1.38
N ILE A 178 -14.22 -12.82 -1.22
CA ILE A 178 -14.81 -11.79 -2.07
C ILE A 178 -14.10 -10.45 -1.86
N ASN A 179 -13.80 -10.07 -0.61
CA ASN A 179 -13.06 -8.86 -0.27
C ASN A 179 -11.67 -8.82 -0.92
N SER A 180 -10.91 -9.91 -0.79
CA SER A 180 -9.55 -10.04 -1.33
C SER A 180 -9.53 -10.09 -2.86
N PHE A 181 -10.53 -10.73 -3.47
CA PHE A 181 -10.68 -10.69 -4.92
C PHE A 181 -10.89 -9.25 -5.41
N GLY A 182 -11.68 -8.44 -4.68
CA GLY A 182 -11.83 -7.01 -4.94
C GLY A 182 -10.51 -6.24 -4.86
N ASP A 183 -9.60 -6.58 -3.93
CA ASP A 183 -8.27 -5.98 -3.85
C ASP A 183 -7.44 -6.26 -5.10
N PHE A 184 -7.45 -7.51 -5.62
CA PHE A 184 -6.77 -7.84 -6.87
C PHE A 184 -7.36 -7.13 -8.08
N LEU A 185 -8.69 -6.96 -8.13
CA LEU A 185 -9.34 -6.19 -9.20
C LEU A 185 -8.91 -4.71 -9.18
N LEU A 186 -8.79 -4.10 -8.01
CA LEU A 186 -8.27 -2.73 -7.86
C LEU A 186 -6.82 -2.63 -8.34
N VAL A 187 -5.98 -3.59 -8.01
CA VAL A 187 -4.59 -3.67 -8.50
C VAL A 187 -4.55 -3.85 -10.01
N ALA A 188 -5.35 -4.75 -10.56
CA ALA A 188 -5.42 -4.99 -12.00
C ALA A 188 -5.82 -3.72 -12.77
N LEU A 189 -6.83 -2.99 -12.25
CA LEU A 189 -7.25 -1.71 -12.81
C LEU A 189 -6.10 -0.69 -12.81
N ALA A 190 -5.39 -0.58 -11.69
CA ALA A 190 -4.27 0.33 -11.53
C ALA A 190 -3.09 -0.03 -12.48
N VAL A 191 -2.76 -1.32 -12.64
CA VAL A 191 -1.73 -1.80 -13.58
C VAL A 191 -2.13 -1.50 -15.03
N ALA A 192 -3.39 -1.72 -15.39
CA ALA A 192 -3.89 -1.42 -16.74
C ALA A 192 -3.67 0.06 -17.11
N VAL A 193 -3.92 0.99 -16.17
CA VAL A 193 -3.68 2.42 -16.39
C VAL A 193 -2.20 2.73 -16.60
N VAL A 194 -1.33 2.14 -15.78
CA VAL A 194 0.11 2.41 -15.88
C VAL A 194 0.69 1.94 -17.20
N ARG A 195 0.18 0.83 -17.73
CA ARG A 195 0.62 0.31 -19.03
C ARG A 195 0.19 1.21 -20.19
N THR A 196 -0.95 1.89 -20.07
CA THR A 196 -1.47 2.77 -21.12
C THR A 196 -0.87 4.18 -21.08
N LEU A 197 -0.23 4.59 -19.98
CA LEU A 197 0.29 5.93 -19.78
C LEU A 197 1.82 5.93 -19.81
N GLN A 198 2.39 6.72 -20.73
CA GLN A 198 3.84 6.93 -20.81
C GLN A 198 4.30 7.79 -19.63
N MET A 199 4.77 7.16 -18.57
CA MET A 199 5.25 7.84 -17.35
C MET A 199 6.76 7.70 -17.17
N PRO A 200 7.44 8.69 -16.56
CA PRO A 200 8.85 8.60 -16.21
C PRO A 200 9.09 7.47 -15.20
N SER A 201 10.24 6.81 -15.30
CA SER A 201 10.60 5.63 -14.49
C SER A 201 10.43 5.83 -12.98
N ALA A 202 10.72 7.03 -12.46
CA ALA A 202 10.52 7.34 -11.04
C ALA A 202 9.06 7.24 -10.57
N THR A 203 8.10 7.56 -11.45
CA THR A 203 6.67 7.44 -11.17
C THR A 203 6.22 5.98 -11.23
N LYS A 204 6.80 5.18 -12.13
CA LYS A 204 6.51 3.74 -12.24
C LYS A 204 6.85 2.99 -10.95
N TRP A 205 8.01 3.28 -10.32
CA TRP A 205 8.39 2.65 -9.05
C TRP A 205 7.46 2.99 -7.88
N LYS A 206 7.02 4.24 -7.79
CA LYS A 206 6.03 4.65 -6.77
C LYS A 206 4.71 3.91 -6.92
N LEU A 207 4.29 3.73 -8.16
CA LEU A 207 3.07 3.00 -8.50
C LEU A 207 3.22 1.49 -8.27
N ALA A 208 4.39 0.93 -8.56
CA ALA A 208 4.71 -0.48 -8.27
C ALA A 208 4.64 -0.78 -6.76
N PHE A 209 5.10 0.15 -5.91
CA PHE A 209 4.96 0.02 -4.46
C PHE A 209 3.49 -0.04 -4.02
N LEU A 210 2.63 0.84 -4.59
CA LEU A 210 1.19 0.83 -4.32
C LEU A 210 0.53 -0.49 -4.74
N PHE A 211 0.94 -1.04 -5.88
CA PHE A 211 0.44 -2.33 -6.34
C PHE A 211 0.89 -3.45 -5.40
N GLY A 212 2.12 -3.39 -4.92
CA GLY A 212 2.63 -4.31 -3.91
C GLY A 212 1.78 -4.30 -2.64
N LEU A 213 1.38 -3.12 -2.15
CA LEU A 213 0.49 -3.00 -0.99
C LEU A 213 -0.91 -3.57 -1.26
N GLY A 214 -1.48 -3.34 -2.45
CA GLY A 214 -2.77 -3.92 -2.83
C GLY A 214 -2.74 -5.44 -2.93
N VAL A 215 -1.67 -6.00 -3.53
CA VAL A 215 -1.46 -7.46 -3.57
C VAL A 215 -1.28 -8.03 -2.17
N LEU A 216 -0.49 -7.34 -1.32
CA LEU A 216 -0.28 -7.74 0.07
C LEU A 216 -1.60 -7.78 0.84
N SER A 217 -2.48 -6.77 0.67
CA SER A 217 -3.83 -6.77 1.27
C SER A 217 -4.64 -8.01 0.86
N GLY A 218 -4.63 -8.37 -0.43
CA GLY A 218 -5.31 -9.56 -0.93
C GLY A 218 -4.74 -10.87 -0.36
N ILE A 219 -3.41 -10.98 -0.26
CA ILE A 219 -2.74 -12.16 0.33
C ILE A 219 -3.11 -12.31 1.81
N ILE A 220 -3.08 -11.22 2.59
CA ILE A 220 -3.47 -11.24 4.00
C ILE A 220 -4.90 -11.75 4.16
N GLY A 221 -5.82 -11.38 3.27
CA GLY A 221 -7.19 -11.90 3.29
C GLY A 221 -7.25 -13.42 3.15
N PHE A 222 -6.45 -14.02 2.26
CA PHE A 222 -6.38 -15.48 2.13
C PHE A 222 -5.70 -16.16 3.31
N VAL A 223 -4.71 -15.53 3.94
CA VAL A 223 -4.14 -16.04 5.21
C VAL A 223 -5.23 -16.15 6.28
N LYS A 224 -6.09 -15.13 6.41
CA LYS A 224 -7.24 -15.19 7.36
C LYS A 224 -8.22 -16.30 7.03
N VAL A 225 -8.47 -16.56 5.76
CA VAL A 225 -9.31 -17.71 5.35
C VAL A 225 -8.70 -19.02 5.82
N GLY A 226 -7.39 -19.22 5.68
CA GLY A 226 -6.70 -20.40 6.18
C GLY A 226 -6.84 -20.58 7.70
N GLU A 227 -6.64 -19.50 8.46
CA GLU A 227 -6.72 -19.52 9.94
C GLU A 227 -8.16 -19.68 10.46
N SER A 228 -9.18 -19.31 9.66
CA SER A 228 -10.59 -19.31 10.09
C SER A 228 -11.20 -20.70 10.36
N PHE A 229 -10.52 -21.76 9.94
CA PHE A 229 -10.97 -23.15 10.12
C PHE A 229 -10.33 -23.86 11.33
N ASN A 230 -9.60 -23.14 12.18
CA ASN A 230 -9.04 -23.72 13.39
C ASN A 230 -10.16 -24.05 14.39
N THR A 231 -9.91 -24.97 15.31
CA THR A 231 -10.93 -25.52 16.23
C THR A 231 -11.22 -24.62 17.43
N ASP A 232 -10.28 -23.78 17.85
CA ASP A 232 -10.48 -22.86 18.97
C ASP A 232 -10.99 -21.51 18.47
N ALA A 233 -12.26 -21.21 18.73
CA ALA A 233 -12.91 -19.99 18.27
C ALA A 233 -12.26 -18.69 18.80
N PHE A 234 -11.73 -18.71 20.04
CA PHE A 234 -11.07 -17.52 20.60
C PHE A 234 -9.70 -17.30 19.96
N TYR A 235 -8.93 -18.36 19.74
CA TYR A 235 -7.68 -18.29 18.98
C TYR A 235 -7.92 -17.74 17.57
N VAL A 236 -8.89 -18.30 16.86
CA VAL A 236 -9.28 -17.85 15.51
C VAL A 236 -9.60 -16.36 15.51
N PHE A 237 -10.40 -15.90 16.48
CA PHE A 237 -10.76 -14.49 16.56
C PHE A 237 -9.53 -13.59 16.76
N THR A 238 -8.65 -13.90 17.71
CA THR A 238 -7.44 -13.09 17.99
C THR A 238 -6.50 -13.03 16.78
N ILE A 239 -6.24 -14.17 16.11
CA ILE A 239 -5.39 -14.23 14.93
C ILE A 239 -6.03 -13.51 13.73
N VAL A 240 -7.32 -13.72 13.49
CA VAL A 240 -8.04 -13.03 12.42
C VAL A 240 -8.09 -11.53 12.71
N ALA A 241 -8.28 -11.10 13.96
CA ALA A 241 -8.25 -9.69 14.34
C ALA A 241 -6.87 -9.06 14.13
N LEU A 242 -5.78 -9.79 14.44
CA LEU A 242 -4.41 -9.36 14.18
C LEU A 242 -4.19 -9.09 12.68
N TRP A 243 -4.48 -10.08 11.84
CA TRP A 243 -4.33 -9.94 10.38
C TRP A 243 -5.28 -8.89 9.79
N SER A 244 -6.48 -8.74 10.35
CA SER A 244 -7.44 -7.70 9.96
C SER A 244 -6.92 -6.31 10.26
N ASN A 245 -6.25 -6.11 11.40
CA ASN A 245 -5.60 -4.85 11.75
C ASN A 245 -4.49 -4.52 10.74
N VAL A 246 -3.60 -5.46 10.44
CA VAL A 246 -2.53 -5.28 9.44
C VAL A 246 -3.13 -4.92 8.07
N GLN A 247 -4.14 -5.66 7.63
CA GLN A 247 -4.82 -5.40 6.34
C GLN A 247 -5.48 -4.03 6.30
N ALA A 248 -6.13 -3.62 7.38
CA ALA A 248 -6.77 -2.32 7.49
C ALA A 248 -5.76 -1.16 7.33
N VAL A 249 -4.61 -1.27 7.99
CA VAL A 249 -3.54 -0.28 7.89
C VAL A 249 -2.91 -0.26 6.50
N VAL A 250 -2.64 -1.43 5.92
CA VAL A 250 -2.13 -1.54 4.53
C VAL A 250 -3.09 -0.85 3.56
N CYS A 251 -4.40 -1.06 3.72
CA CYS A 251 -5.43 -0.43 2.88
C CYS A 251 -5.47 1.09 3.07
N LEU A 252 -5.37 1.59 4.33
CA LEU A 252 -5.29 3.02 4.64
C LEU A 252 -4.03 3.67 4.05
N VAL A 253 -2.88 3.02 4.16
CA VAL A 253 -1.63 3.51 3.55
C VAL A 253 -1.75 3.52 2.04
N CYS A 254 -2.33 2.48 1.45
CA CYS A 254 -2.55 2.38 0.01
C CYS A 254 -3.43 3.52 -0.52
N CYS A 255 -4.51 3.88 0.19
CA CYS A 255 -5.36 4.99 -0.23
C CYS A 255 -4.68 6.36 -0.08
N CYS A 256 -3.77 6.53 0.90
CA CYS A 256 -3.10 7.80 1.17
C CYS A 256 -1.86 8.03 0.28
N ALA A 257 -1.12 6.99 -0.07
CA ALA A 257 0.18 7.08 -0.71
C ALA A 257 0.22 7.84 -2.06
N PRO A 258 -0.79 7.76 -2.97
CA PRO A 258 -0.75 8.52 -4.22
C PRO A 258 -0.73 10.05 -4.02
N VAL A 259 -1.29 10.52 -2.92
CA VAL A 259 -1.43 11.95 -2.61
C VAL A 259 -0.13 12.56 -2.07
N TYR A 260 0.83 11.73 -1.60
CA TYR A 260 2.10 12.21 -1.06
C TYR A 260 3.09 12.76 -2.10
N LYS A 261 2.74 12.74 -3.40
CA LYS A 261 3.60 13.24 -4.48
C LYS A 261 4.23 14.62 -4.21
N PRO A 262 3.52 15.64 -3.69
CA PRO A 262 4.09 16.95 -3.43
C PRO A 262 5.02 17.02 -2.21
N ILE A 263 4.97 16.03 -1.32
CA ILE A 263 5.81 15.99 -0.10
C ILE A 263 7.09 15.18 -0.35
N LEU A 264 7.04 14.18 -1.24
CA LEU A 264 8.21 13.36 -1.53
C LEU A 264 9.28 14.22 -2.21
N PRO A 265 10.49 14.33 -1.63
CA PRO A 265 11.58 15.09 -2.21
C PRO A 265 11.87 14.60 -3.62
N ALA A 266 12.24 15.55 -4.50
CA ALA A 266 12.58 15.27 -5.90
C ALA A 266 13.54 14.09 -6.01
N ALA A 267 13.51 13.35 -7.13
CA ALA A 267 14.20 12.08 -7.37
C ALA A 267 15.68 12.00 -6.92
N GLY A 268 16.34 13.15 -6.73
CA GLY A 268 17.70 13.24 -6.21
C GLY A 268 17.92 12.77 -4.75
N PHE A 269 16.89 12.72 -3.92
CA PHE A 269 17.04 12.21 -2.55
C PHE A 269 17.14 10.68 -2.53
N TRP A 270 16.29 10.01 -3.28
CA TRP A 270 16.30 8.54 -3.37
C TRP A 270 17.54 8.01 -4.09
N SER A 271 18.04 8.70 -5.12
CA SER A 271 19.29 8.34 -5.77
C SER A 271 20.49 8.51 -4.83
N ARG A 272 20.52 9.55 -4.00
CA ARG A 272 21.56 9.75 -2.96
C ARG A 272 21.47 8.71 -1.84
N LEU A 273 20.25 8.28 -1.46
CA LEU A 273 20.08 7.23 -0.46
C LEU A 273 20.51 5.86 -1.00
N MET A 274 20.11 5.52 -2.22
CA MET A 274 20.50 4.27 -2.89
C MET A 274 22.02 4.24 -3.18
N SER A 275 22.63 5.35 -3.58
CA SER A 275 24.08 5.41 -3.78
C SER A 275 24.84 5.23 -2.46
N LYS A 276 24.35 5.76 -1.33
CA LYS A 276 24.95 5.54 -0.01
C LYS A 276 24.84 4.08 0.43
N VAL A 277 23.70 3.42 0.20
CA VAL A 277 23.53 2.00 0.52
C VAL A 277 24.40 1.12 -0.37
N SER A 278 24.49 1.43 -1.68
CA SER A 278 25.37 0.72 -2.62
C SER A 278 26.85 0.91 -2.27
N MET A 279 27.27 2.12 -1.88
CA MET A 279 28.66 2.40 -1.45
C MET A 279 28.99 1.70 -0.11
N ALA A 280 28.02 1.59 0.80
CA ALA A 280 28.22 0.86 2.05
C ALA A 280 28.43 -0.64 1.82
N SER A 281 27.65 -1.23 0.90
CA SER A 281 27.81 -2.65 0.52
C SER A 281 29.13 -2.95 -0.21
N LEU A 282 29.60 -2.02 -1.04
CA LEU A 282 30.91 -2.15 -1.71
C LEU A 282 32.07 -1.99 -0.72
N ARG A 283 31.95 -1.10 0.27
CA ARG A 283 32.97 -0.92 1.31
C ARG A 283 33.08 -2.14 2.23
N GLN A 284 31.96 -2.83 2.48
CA GLN A 284 31.94 -4.07 3.26
C GLN A 284 32.58 -5.23 2.50
N ARG A 285 32.47 -5.25 1.16
CA ARG A 285 33.13 -6.25 0.30
C ARG A 285 34.63 -6.04 0.16
N SER A 286 35.10 -4.78 0.12
CA SER A 286 36.55 -4.47 0.06
C SER A 286 37.26 -4.81 1.35
N SER A 287 36.63 -4.58 2.54
CA SER A 287 37.24 -4.94 3.83
C SER A 287 37.31 -6.45 4.07
N GLN A 288 36.50 -7.24 3.37
CA GLN A 288 36.54 -8.72 3.44
C GLN A 288 37.58 -9.31 2.50
N SER A 289 37.93 -8.60 1.38
CA SER A 289 38.97 -9.00 0.44
C SER A 289 40.39 -8.77 1.01
N ASP A 290 40.58 -7.73 1.83
CA ASP A 290 41.89 -7.45 2.44
C ASP A 290 42.20 -8.39 3.62
N ARG A 291 41.19 -9.01 4.24
CA ARG A 291 41.39 -10.02 5.30
C ARG A 291 41.83 -11.38 4.78
N SER A 292 41.61 -11.69 3.51
CA SER A 292 41.99 -12.98 2.90
C SER A 292 43.40 -13.00 2.25
N LYS A 293 44.06 -11.83 2.11
CA LYS A 293 45.41 -11.72 1.53
C LYS A 293 46.54 -11.66 2.58
N GLY A 294 46.21 -11.75 3.87
CA GLY A 294 47.17 -11.65 4.96
C GLY A 294 47.82 -12.95 5.44
N SER A 295 47.69 -14.06 4.74
CA SER A 295 48.26 -15.34 5.18
C SER A 295 48.73 -16.21 4.04
N PHE A 296 49.80 -15.78 3.33
CA PHE A 296 50.67 -16.73 2.70
C PHE A 296 52.04 -16.09 2.37
N GLY A 297 53.09 -16.61 3.01
CA GLY A 297 54.38 -16.95 2.41
C GLY A 297 55.34 -15.83 2.03
N ARG A 298 56.20 -15.49 2.94
CA ARG A 298 57.53 -14.94 2.74
C ARG A 298 58.45 -16.01 2.13
N ALA A 299 58.85 -15.84 0.88
CA ALA A 299 60.08 -16.45 0.34
C ALA A 299 60.46 -15.85 -1.03
N GLY A 300 61.62 -15.16 -1.10
CA GLY A 300 62.65 -15.41 -2.11
C GLY A 300 62.65 -14.62 -3.43
N SER A 301 63.73 -13.78 -3.49
CA SER A 301 64.62 -13.47 -4.66
C SER A 301 64.14 -12.45 -5.70
N HIS A 302 64.86 -11.29 -5.66
CA HIS A 302 65.90 -10.84 -6.63
C HIS A 302 65.53 -10.90 -8.12
N ASP A 303 65.78 -9.71 -8.76
CA ASP A 303 65.95 -9.47 -10.19
C ASP A 303 64.71 -9.41 -11.07
N GLN A 304 64.36 -8.24 -11.44
CA GLN A 304 64.31 -7.65 -12.79
C GLN A 304 63.65 -6.26 -12.78
N GLN A 305 64.52 -5.27 -12.36
CA GLN A 305 64.34 -3.89 -12.80
C GLN A 305 65.02 -3.81 -14.15
N GLN A 306 64.30 -3.47 -15.18
CA GLN A 306 64.65 -2.80 -16.44
C GLN A 306 63.73 -3.31 -17.55
N HIS A 307 62.88 -2.49 -18.05
CA HIS A 307 62.47 -2.39 -19.44
C HIS A 307 61.01 -2.01 -19.62
N TRP A 308 60.64 -0.77 -19.39
CA TRP A 308 59.43 -0.15 -20.01
C TRP A 308 59.42 1.35 -19.75
N GLU A 309 60.52 2.07 -20.00
CA GLU A 309 60.49 3.49 -20.36
C GLU A 309 60.92 3.61 -21.81
N ARG A 310 59.94 3.89 -22.67
CA ARG A 310 60.03 4.56 -23.97
C ARG A 310 58.93 4.07 -24.90
N ARG A 311 57.88 4.81 -24.93
CA ARG A 311 57.12 5.15 -26.13
C ARG A 311 55.78 5.77 -25.80
N HIS A 312 55.73 7.07 -25.88
CA HIS A 312 54.60 7.84 -26.37
C HIS A 312 54.95 9.34 -26.31
N ASP A 313 55.85 9.75 -27.18
CA ASP A 313 55.85 11.11 -27.73
C ASP A 313 55.39 10.95 -29.19
N GLY A 314 54.24 11.41 -29.50
CA GLY A 314 53.62 11.37 -30.83
C GLY A 314 52.66 12.58 -31.01
N HIS A 315 53.30 13.68 -31.42
CA HIS A 315 52.66 14.86 -31.99
C HIS A 315 51.55 14.48 -32.99
N SER A 316 50.38 15.11 -32.82
CA SER A 316 49.42 15.28 -33.89
C SER A 316 49.10 16.77 -34.04
N LYS A 317 49.68 17.39 -35.06
CA LYS A 317 49.43 18.73 -35.55
C LYS A 317 48.08 18.78 -36.25
N GLY A 318 47.26 19.75 -35.89
CA GLY A 318 46.06 20.10 -36.63
C GLY A 318 46.43 20.81 -37.95
N HIS A 319 45.80 20.42 -39.02
CA HIS A 319 45.82 21.13 -40.32
C HIS A 319 44.53 21.95 -40.42
N VAL A 320 44.72 23.25 -40.49
CA VAL A 320 43.73 24.24 -40.98
C VAL A 320 43.84 24.25 -42.51
N TRP A 321 42.72 24.02 -43.17
CA TRP A 321 42.57 24.30 -44.62
C TRP A 321 41.68 25.51 -44.80
N SER A 322 42.27 26.59 -45.35
CA SER A 322 41.58 27.67 -45.99
C SER A 322 41.65 27.44 -47.49
N GLY A 323 40.57 27.62 -48.18
CA GLY A 323 40.52 27.57 -49.65
C GLY A 323 39.30 28.34 -50.15
N ASP A 324 39.58 29.49 -50.73
CA ASP A 324 38.65 30.34 -51.48
C ASP A 324 38.28 29.67 -52.79
N GLY A 325 37.05 30.00 -53.30
CA GLY A 325 36.77 29.76 -54.73
C GLY A 325 35.29 29.53 -55.06
N GLU A 326 34.64 30.58 -55.33
CA GLU A 326 33.65 30.92 -56.40
C GLU A 326 32.81 29.86 -57.11
N SER A 327 31.52 30.29 -57.20
CA SER A 327 30.55 30.22 -58.31
C SER A 327 29.67 28.98 -58.47
N GLY A 328 28.35 29.28 -58.38
CA GLY A 328 27.45 28.85 -59.44
C GLY A 328 26.26 27.97 -59.05
N ILE A 329 25.10 28.56 -59.01
CA ILE A 329 23.80 28.06 -59.56
C ILE A 329 23.00 26.99 -58.78
N GLU A 330 21.89 27.48 -58.24
CA GLU A 330 20.48 27.06 -58.32
C GLU A 330 19.98 25.71 -57.79
N GLU A 331 18.89 25.91 -57.07
CA GLU A 331 17.63 25.16 -56.91
C GLU A 331 17.56 24.03 -55.86
N GLY A 332 16.65 24.29 -54.93
CA GLY A 332 15.63 23.33 -54.61
C GLY A 332 15.42 22.91 -53.13
N PHE A 333 14.50 23.60 -52.46
CA PHE A 333 13.54 23.04 -51.51
C PHE A 333 14.03 22.16 -50.34
N ALA A 334 13.93 22.62 -49.10
CA ALA A 334 12.93 22.33 -48.12
C ALA A 334 13.30 22.88 -46.74
N GLY A 335 12.50 23.80 -46.25
CA GLY A 335 12.70 24.49 -44.99
C GLY A 335 12.44 23.64 -43.78
N SER A 336 13.34 23.70 -42.83
CA SER A 336 13.10 23.30 -41.44
C SER A 336 12.43 24.47 -40.72
N GLN A 337 11.12 24.36 -40.49
CA GLN A 337 10.37 25.31 -39.65
C GLN A 337 10.67 25.04 -38.18
N GLN A 338 11.37 25.96 -37.55
CA GLN A 338 11.33 26.18 -36.10
C GLN A 338 9.98 26.77 -35.75
N TYR A 339 9.22 26.06 -34.92
CA TYR A 339 8.01 26.62 -34.29
C TYR A 339 8.38 27.33 -32.97
N PRO A 340 7.99 28.61 -32.81
CA PRO A 340 8.11 29.28 -31.53
C PRO A 340 7.04 28.77 -30.56
N LEU A 341 7.44 28.57 -29.29
CA LEU A 341 6.56 28.31 -28.18
C LEU A 341 5.72 29.55 -27.87
N GLU A 342 4.52 29.61 -28.42
CA GLU A 342 3.53 30.59 -28.02
C GLU A 342 2.57 30.04 -26.98
N SER A 343 2.41 30.80 -25.92
CA SER A 343 1.60 30.62 -24.74
C SER A 343 0.15 30.25 -25.06
N ILE A 344 -0.31 29.12 -24.54
CA ILE A 344 -1.74 28.74 -24.51
C ILE A 344 -2.43 29.61 -23.45
N GLN A 345 -3.14 30.64 -23.91
CA GLN A 345 -4.14 31.34 -23.11
C GLN A 345 -5.39 30.49 -23.00
N VAL A 346 -5.74 30.10 -21.78
CA VAL A 346 -7.02 29.43 -21.46
C VAL A 346 -8.09 30.51 -21.40
N GLN A 347 -8.91 30.61 -22.44
CA GLN A 347 -10.11 31.45 -22.48
C GLN A 347 -11.18 30.79 -21.60
N ARG A 348 -11.60 31.50 -20.53
CA ARG A 348 -12.73 31.15 -19.66
C ARG A 348 -13.97 31.81 -20.24
N ASP A 349 -14.79 31.04 -20.92
CA ASP A 349 -16.15 31.49 -21.26
C ASP A 349 -17.09 31.10 -20.10
N TYR A 350 -17.56 32.12 -19.37
CA TYR A 350 -18.71 32.06 -18.49
C TYR A 350 -19.94 32.45 -19.28
N GLU A 351 -20.77 31.50 -19.68
CA GLU A 351 -22.15 31.81 -20.04
C GLU A 351 -23.02 31.78 -18.77
N VAL A 352 -23.49 32.96 -18.42
CA VAL A 352 -24.61 33.17 -17.49
C VAL A 352 -25.85 33.18 -18.35
N SER A 353 -26.72 32.19 -18.19
CA SER A 353 -28.07 32.23 -18.73
C SER A 353 -29.09 32.18 -17.59
N ARG A 354 -30.00 33.10 -17.70
CA ARG A 354 -31.13 33.46 -16.82
C ARG A 354 -32.07 32.30 -16.52
#